data_15a450b334e651d1256ffad1d43b31ba
#
_entry.id   15a450b334e651d1256ffad1d43b31ba
#
_cell.length_a   1.000
_cell.length_b   1.000
_cell.length_c   1.000
_cell.angle_alpha   90.00
_cell.angle_beta   90.00
_cell.angle_gamma   90.00
#
_symmetry.space_group_name_H-M   'P 1'
#
loop_
_entity.id
_entity.type
_entity.pdbx_description
1 polymer ?
#
loop_
_entity_poly.entity_id
_entity_poly.type
_entity_poly.pdbx_seq_one_letter_code
_entity_poly.pdbx_strand_id
1 'polypeptide(L)'
;WLIEPLVNHFGGSLNSKTGWLYTIIVFGIITTIFFWACFFLTKERVEPINDEKPNLKEDLNDLLKNRPWWILLGAGIGALVFNSIRDGAAVYYFKYYVSSTVSYSINIFGENFAMTPTSLYFVLGQAANIIGVIAATPIANKIGKKNTFFGSMAMAAVLSVIFYFLGKNDVLLIMIFQV
;
A
#
# COMPACT_ATOMS: atom_id res chain seq x y z
N TRP A 1 -9.73 -4.55 -2.61
CA TRP A 1 -10.04 -5.43 -3.76
C TRP A 1 -10.97 -6.59 -3.35
N LEU A 2 -10.58 -7.43 -2.42
CA LEU A 2 -11.42 -8.56 -1.94
C LEU A 2 -12.62 -8.10 -1.09
N ILE A 3 -12.61 -6.90 -0.58
CA ILE A 3 -13.65 -6.38 0.32
C ILE A 3 -14.99 -6.25 -0.40
N GLU A 4 -15.03 -5.58 -1.55
CA GLU A 4 -16.28 -5.36 -2.30
C GLU A 4 -16.97 -6.66 -2.70
N PRO A 5 -16.28 -7.67 -3.29
CA PRO A 5 -16.87 -8.96 -3.59
C PRO A 5 -17.40 -9.69 -2.36
N LEU A 6 -16.66 -9.66 -1.24
CA LEU A 6 -17.08 -10.32 0.00
C LEU A 6 -18.30 -9.63 0.63
N VAL A 7 -18.34 -8.29 0.64
CA VAL A 7 -19.49 -7.54 1.13
C VAL A 7 -20.74 -7.86 0.29
N ASN A 8 -20.59 -7.93 -1.03
CA ASN A 8 -21.69 -8.29 -1.92
C ASN A 8 -22.14 -9.76 -1.71
N HIS A 9 -21.21 -10.69 -1.51
CA HIS A 9 -21.51 -12.09 -1.26
C HIS A 9 -22.29 -12.29 0.05
N PHE A 10 -21.85 -11.63 1.14
CA PHE A 10 -22.49 -11.78 2.46
C PHE A 10 -23.72 -10.89 2.66
N GLY A 11 -23.83 -9.79 1.95
CA GLY A 11 -24.87 -8.79 2.17
C GLY A 11 -25.75 -8.46 0.99
N GLY A 12 -25.48 -9.02 -0.19
CA GLY A 12 -26.23 -8.79 -1.44
C GLY A 12 -26.07 -7.37 -2.02
N SER A 13 -25.47 -6.43 -1.29
CA SER A 13 -25.18 -5.08 -1.76
C SER A 13 -24.06 -4.40 -0.94
N LEU A 14 -23.35 -3.44 -1.54
CA LEU A 14 -22.32 -2.64 -0.86
C LEU A 14 -22.88 -1.76 0.28
N ASN A 15 -24.17 -1.53 0.32
CA ASN A 15 -24.82 -0.75 1.39
C ASN A 15 -25.25 -1.62 2.59
N SER A 16 -25.05 -2.92 2.54
CA SER A 16 -25.45 -3.85 3.59
C SER A 16 -24.54 -3.77 4.80
N LYS A 17 -25.07 -3.36 5.96
CA LYS A 17 -24.33 -3.38 7.23
C LYS A 17 -23.86 -4.80 7.61
N THR A 18 -24.68 -5.79 7.33
CA THR A 18 -24.41 -7.20 7.60
C THR A 18 -23.27 -7.73 6.75
N GLY A 19 -23.24 -7.37 5.45
CA GLY A 19 -22.13 -7.70 4.54
C GLY A 19 -20.79 -7.17 5.02
N TRP A 20 -20.75 -5.90 5.45
CA TRP A 20 -19.55 -5.30 6.02
C TRP A 20 -19.10 -5.99 7.31
N LEU A 21 -20.03 -6.29 8.21
CA LEU A 21 -19.72 -6.95 9.48
C LEU A 21 -19.09 -8.32 9.26
N TYR A 22 -19.68 -9.18 8.43
CA TYR A 22 -19.12 -10.51 8.17
C TYR A 22 -17.77 -10.43 7.44
N THR A 23 -17.61 -9.50 6.50
CA THR A 23 -16.34 -9.30 5.80
C THR A 23 -15.22 -8.90 6.79
N ILE A 24 -15.48 -7.97 7.71
CA ILE A 24 -14.51 -7.56 8.74
C ILE A 24 -14.17 -8.72 9.67
N ILE A 25 -15.16 -9.53 10.08
CA ILE A 25 -14.92 -10.71 10.92
C ILE A 25 -14.00 -11.71 10.21
N VAL A 26 -14.25 -12.01 8.92
CA VAL A 26 -13.40 -12.91 8.14
C VAL A 26 -11.96 -12.39 8.07
N PHE A 27 -11.76 -11.11 7.75
CA PHE A 27 -10.41 -10.53 7.73
C PHE A 27 -9.77 -10.53 9.12
N GLY A 28 -10.53 -10.27 10.18
CA GLY A 28 -10.05 -10.34 11.56
C GLY A 28 -9.53 -11.72 11.94
N ILE A 29 -10.27 -12.78 11.57
CA ILE A 29 -9.87 -14.17 11.80
C ILE A 29 -8.58 -14.49 11.02
N ILE A 30 -8.54 -14.17 9.72
CA ILE A 30 -7.37 -14.39 8.87
C ILE A 30 -6.14 -13.67 9.45
N THR A 31 -6.30 -12.41 9.80
CA THR A 31 -5.21 -11.61 10.41
C THR A 31 -4.70 -12.23 11.69
N THR A 32 -5.60 -12.68 12.57
CA THR A 32 -5.23 -13.35 13.84
C THR A 32 -4.44 -14.64 13.59
N ILE A 33 -4.88 -15.45 12.61
CA ILE A 33 -4.16 -16.67 12.22
C ILE A 33 -2.76 -16.33 11.70
N PHE A 34 -2.61 -15.31 10.87
CA PHE A 34 -1.29 -14.90 10.36
C PHE A 34 -0.38 -14.37 11.47
N PHE A 35 -0.91 -13.61 12.45
CA PHE A 35 -0.11 -13.18 13.61
C PHE A 35 0.36 -14.37 14.44
N TRP A 36 -0.51 -15.36 14.70
CA TRP A 36 -0.13 -16.58 15.41
C TRP A 36 0.90 -17.39 14.62
N ALA A 37 0.68 -17.56 13.32
CA ALA A 37 1.65 -18.24 12.46
C ALA A 37 3.01 -17.51 12.49
N CYS A 38 3.04 -16.19 12.40
CA CYS A 38 4.26 -15.41 12.50
C CYS A 38 4.95 -15.64 13.85
N PHE A 39 4.22 -15.59 14.96
CA PHE A 39 4.76 -15.82 16.30
C PHE A 39 5.37 -17.22 16.46
N PHE A 40 4.67 -18.27 16.01
CA PHE A 40 5.16 -19.64 16.15
C PHE A 40 6.28 -20.02 15.17
N LEU A 41 6.28 -19.41 13.97
CA LEU A 41 7.29 -19.70 12.94
C LEU A 41 8.55 -18.85 13.10
N THR A 42 8.47 -17.73 13.82
CA THR A 42 9.62 -16.84 14.02
C THR A 42 10.36 -17.24 15.28
N LYS A 43 11.62 -17.61 15.13
CA LYS A 43 12.54 -17.88 16.25
C LYS A 43 13.58 -16.76 16.33
N GLU A 44 13.65 -16.12 17.48
CA GLU A 44 14.70 -15.15 17.76
C GLU A 44 16.07 -15.87 17.76
N ARG A 45 16.96 -15.44 16.88
CA ARG A 45 18.29 -16.05 16.71
C ARG A 45 19.43 -15.16 17.18
N VAL A 46 19.13 -13.91 17.47
CA VAL A 46 20.11 -12.91 17.90
C VAL A 46 19.83 -12.57 19.35
N GLU A 47 20.75 -12.99 20.22
CA GLU A 47 20.71 -12.56 21.62
C GLU A 47 21.25 -11.12 21.72
N PRO A 48 20.67 -10.27 22.56
CA PRO A 48 21.20 -8.94 22.81
C PRO A 48 22.62 -9.03 23.37
N ILE A 49 23.53 -8.26 22.79
CA ILE A 49 24.97 -8.27 23.12
C ILE A 49 25.23 -7.72 24.54
N ASN A 50 24.30 -6.95 25.09
CA ASN A 50 24.41 -6.37 26.44
C ASN A 50 23.16 -6.63 27.25
N ASP A 51 23.39 -7.18 28.48
CA ASP A 51 22.37 -7.31 29.53
C ASP A 51 22.06 -5.99 30.26
N GLU A 52 22.42 -4.84 29.67
CA GLU A 52 22.11 -3.55 30.26
C GLU A 52 20.59 -3.31 30.22
N LYS A 53 20.02 -3.07 31.42
CA LYS A 53 18.60 -2.76 31.53
C LYS A 53 18.28 -1.53 30.66
N PRO A 54 17.33 -1.62 29.70
CA PRO A 54 17.00 -0.53 28.84
C PRO A 54 16.55 0.68 29.66
N ASN A 55 17.28 1.78 29.56
CA ASN A 55 16.90 3.04 30.18
C ASN A 55 16.16 3.90 29.13
N LEU A 56 14.86 3.74 29.07
CA LEU A 56 13.99 4.44 28.10
C LEU A 56 14.24 5.95 28.01
N LYS A 57 14.66 6.58 29.11
CA LYS A 57 14.90 8.03 29.14
C LYS A 57 16.22 8.39 28.44
N GLU A 58 17.26 7.58 28.62
CA GLU A 58 18.54 7.75 27.94
C GLU A 58 18.41 7.44 26.46
N ASP A 59 17.77 6.33 26.11
CA ASP A 59 17.52 5.91 24.73
C ASP A 59 16.72 6.96 23.95
N LEU A 60 15.66 7.52 24.56
CA LEU A 60 14.88 8.61 23.95
C LEU A 60 15.72 9.89 23.78
N ASN A 61 16.55 10.25 24.76
CA ASN A 61 17.39 11.42 24.67
C ASN A 61 18.45 11.28 23.56
N ASP A 62 19.03 10.09 23.43
CA ASP A 62 19.99 9.79 22.37
C ASP A 62 19.33 9.77 20.98
N LEU A 63 18.11 9.26 20.89
CA LEU A 63 17.32 9.31 19.67
C LEU A 63 16.98 10.73 19.25
N LEU A 64 16.57 11.59 20.21
CA LEU A 64 16.26 13.00 19.95
C LEU A 64 17.48 13.80 19.50
N LYS A 65 18.68 13.44 19.97
CA LYS A 65 19.95 14.06 19.53
C LYS A 65 20.44 13.55 18.17
N ASN A 66 19.89 12.46 17.69
CA ASN A 66 20.32 11.81 16.46
C ASN A 66 19.76 12.54 15.23
N ARG A 67 20.52 13.49 14.65
CA ARG A 67 20.12 14.25 13.46
C ARG A 67 19.74 13.37 12.24
N PRO A 68 20.47 12.30 11.88
CA PRO A 68 20.08 11.37 10.83
C PRO A 68 18.70 10.77 11.05
N TRP A 69 18.33 10.45 12.28
CA TRP A 69 17.02 9.90 12.62
C TRP A 69 15.87 10.88 12.28
N TRP A 70 16.02 12.18 12.61
CA TRP A 70 15.03 13.20 12.28
C TRP A 70 14.83 13.37 10.78
N ILE A 71 15.92 13.30 10.01
CA ILE A 71 15.87 13.38 8.54
C ILE A 71 15.12 12.19 7.97
N LEU A 72 15.40 10.98 8.45
CA LEU A 72 14.72 9.76 8.01
C LEU A 72 13.24 9.75 8.42
N LEU A 73 12.93 10.20 9.64
CA LEU A 73 11.56 10.35 10.12
C LEU A 73 10.77 11.32 9.23
N GLY A 74 11.33 12.49 8.96
CA GLY A 74 10.70 13.48 8.08
C GLY A 74 10.48 12.96 6.66
N ALA A 75 11.46 12.26 6.09
CA ALA A 75 11.34 11.62 4.78
C ALA A 75 10.26 10.54 4.77
N GLY A 76 10.19 9.72 5.82
CA GLY A 76 9.17 8.68 5.97
C GLY A 76 7.75 9.26 6.08
N ILE A 77 7.58 10.29 6.93
CA ILE A 77 6.29 10.99 7.05
C ILE A 77 5.89 11.61 5.71
N GLY A 78 6.82 12.28 5.02
CA GLY A 78 6.55 12.87 3.71
C GLY A 78 6.09 11.83 2.68
N ALA A 79 6.73 10.67 2.64
CA ALA A 79 6.34 9.57 1.75
C ALA A 79 4.96 9.00 2.11
N LEU A 80 4.65 8.85 3.39
CA LEU A 80 3.32 8.37 3.84
C LEU A 80 2.22 9.36 3.49
N VAL A 81 2.44 10.66 3.71
CA VAL A 81 1.49 11.72 3.36
C VAL A 81 1.25 11.73 1.85
N PHE A 82 2.31 11.67 1.04
CA PHE A 82 2.20 11.59 -0.42
C PHE A 82 1.34 10.40 -0.86
N ASN A 83 1.62 9.21 -0.36
CA ASN A 83 0.86 8.00 -0.71
C ASN A 83 -0.61 8.12 -0.27
N SER A 84 -0.87 8.61 0.93
CA SER A 84 -2.24 8.76 1.45
C SER A 84 -3.07 9.74 0.62
N ILE A 85 -2.47 10.87 0.22
CA ILE A 85 -3.15 11.86 -0.64
C ILE A 85 -3.41 11.26 -2.02
N ARG A 86 -2.42 10.59 -2.62
CA ARG A 86 -2.54 9.96 -3.94
C ARG A 86 -3.66 8.92 -3.95
N ASP A 87 -3.66 8.02 -2.98
CA ASP A 87 -4.64 6.93 -2.92
C ASP A 87 -6.04 7.46 -2.62
N GLY A 88 -6.16 8.44 -1.72
CA GLY A 88 -7.43 9.13 -1.47
C GLY A 88 -7.95 9.87 -2.71
N ALA A 89 -7.10 10.62 -3.38
CA ALA A 89 -7.46 11.34 -4.60
C ALA A 89 -7.89 10.39 -5.73
N ALA A 90 -7.24 9.22 -5.87
CA ALA A 90 -7.58 8.23 -6.88
C ALA A 90 -9.02 7.74 -6.75
N VAL A 91 -9.51 7.48 -5.52
CA VAL A 91 -10.91 7.06 -5.28
C VAL A 91 -11.89 8.10 -5.81
N TYR A 92 -11.67 9.38 -5.49
CA TYR A 92 -12.55 10.46 -5.95
C TYR A 92 -12.42 10.71 -7.45
N TYR A 93 -11.21 10.61 -8.00
CA TYR A 93 -10.95 10.74 -9.42
C TYR A 93 -11.76 9.73 -10.24
N PHE A 94 -11.67 8.45 -9.90
CA PHE A 94 -12.44 7.41 -10.59
C PHE A 94 -13.94 7.54 -10.37
N LYS A 95 -14.38 7.97 -9.19
CA LYS A 95 -15.81 8.10 -8.87
C LYS A 95 -16.48 9.27 -9.60
N TYR A 96 -15.79 10.40 -9.72
CA TYR A 96 -16.43 11.65 -10.19
C TYR A 96 -15.94 12.10 -11.57
N TYR A 97 -14.73 11.77 -11.96
CA TYR A 97 -14.13 12.24 -13.20
C TYR A 97 -14.15 11.19 -14.31
N VAL A 98 -13.80 9.95 -13.98
CA VAL A 98 -13.83 8.82 -14.91
C VAL A 98 -15.22 8.19 -14.85
N SER A 99 -16.17 8.74 -15.62
CA SER A 99 -17.58 8.27 -15.68
C SER A 99 -17.72 6.90 -16.38
N SER A 100 -16.81 5.97 -16.19
CA SER A 100 -16.86 4.69 -16.86
C SER A 100 -17.79 3.72 -16.13
N THR A 101 -18.92 3.42 -16.73
CA THR A 101 -19.81 2.28 -16.44
C THR A 101 -19.19 0.93 -16.79
N VAL A 102 -17.89 0.89 -17.04
CA VAL A 102 -17.20 -0.34 -17.45
C VAL A 102 -16.91 -1.16 -16.18
N SER A 103 -17.64 -2.24 -16.02
CA SER A 103 -17.33 -3.26 -15.02
C SER A 103 -16.40 -4.29 -15.64
N TYR A 104 -15.25 -4.50 -15.04
CA TYR A 104 -14.35 -5.60 -15.40
C TYR A 104 -14.75 -6.82 -14.60
N SER A 105 -14.95 -7.98 -15.25
CA SER A 105 -15.22 -9.25 -14.56
C SER A 105 -13.97 -10.12 -14.62
N ILE A 106 -13.53 -10.58 -13.48
CA ILE A 106 -12.46 -11.59 -13.38
C ILE A 106 -13.10 -12.88 -12.87
N ASN A 107 -12.87 -13.97 -13.57
CA ASN A 107 -13.29 -15.30 -13.13
C ASN A 107 -12.23 -15.89 -12.21
N ILE A 108 -12.55 -16.06 -10.94
CA ILE A 108 -11.67 -16.67 -9.95
C ILE A 108 -12.41 -17.85 -9.34
N PHE A 109 -11.85 -19.05 -9.45
CA PHE A 109 -12.44 -20.31 -8.95
C PHE A 109 -13.87 -20.61 -9.47
N GLY A 110 -14.20 -20.15 -10.70
CA GLY A 110 -15.52 -20.37 -11.30
C GLY A 110 -16.58 -19.31 -10.96
N GLU A 111 -16.26 -18.34 -10.11
CA GLU A 111 -17.11 -17.21 -9.77
C GLU A 111 -16.68 -15.94 -10.51
N ASN A 112 -17.65 -15.20 -11.07
CA ASN A 112 -17.40 -13.93 -11.75
C ASN A 112 -17.42 -12.79 -10.74
N PHE A 113 -16.26 -12.23 -10.45
CA PHE A 113 -16.14 -11.06 -9.61
C PHE A 113 -16.16 -9.79 -10.46
N ALA A 114 -17.17 -8.96 -10.25
CA ALA A 114 -17.24 -7.63 -10.87
C ALA A 114 -16.25 -6.69 -10.16
N MET A 115 -15.35 -6.09 -10.94
CA MET A 115 -14.37 -5.12 -10.43
C MET A 115 -14.69 -3.74 -10.98
N THR A 116 -14.69 -2.75 -10.09
CA THR A 116 -14.73 -1.35 -10.50
C THR A 116 -13.37 -0.91 -11.06
N PRO A 117 -13.30 0.11 -11.93
CA PRO A 117 -12.03 0.66 -12.39
C PRO A 117 -11.12 1.09 -11.24
N THR A 118 -11.69 1.57 -10.14
CA THR A 118 -10.96 1.91 -8.91
C THR A 118 -10.29 0.67 -8.30
N SER A 119 -11.02 -0.44 -8.18
CA SER A 119 -10.48 -1.69 -7.64
C SER A 119 -9.36 -2.24 -8.52
N LEU A 120 -9.51 -2.18 -9.85
CA LEU A 120 -8.48 -2.59 -10.78
C LEU A 120 -7.22 -1.72 -10.67
N TYR A 121 -7.39 -0.40 -10.54
CA TYR A 121 -6.30 0.54 -10.31
C TYR A 121 -5.48 0.16 -9.07
N PHE A 122 -6.13 -0.08 -7.93
CA PHE A 122 -5.42 -0.48 -6.71
C PHE A 122 -4.75 -1.87 -6.81
N VAL A 123 -5.36 -2.83 -7.49
CA VAL A 123 -4.75 -4.16 -7.70
C VAL A 123 -3.47 -4.06 -8.50
N LEU A 124 -3.50 -3.33 -9.62
CA LEU A 124 -2.32 -3.11 -10.46
C LEU A 124 -1.23 -2.36 -9.70
N GLY A 125 -1.60 -1.34 -8.92
CA GLY A 125 -0.66 -0.60 -8.09
C GLY A 125 0.01 -1.47 -7.03
N GLN A 126 -0.73 -2.38 -6.38
CA GLN A 126 -0.15 -3.30 -5.41
C GLN A 126 0.77 -4.34 -6.08
N ALA A 127 0.40 -4.85 -7.24
CA ALA A 127 1.26 -5.76 -8.01
C ALA A 127 2.58 -5.07 -8.42
N ALA A 128 2.49 -3.84 -8.91
CA ALA A 128 3.65 -3.03 -9.25
C ALA A 128 4.52 -2.71 -8.02
N ASN A 129 3.91 -2.44 -6.88
CA ASN A 129 4.63 -2.21 -5.62
C ASN A 129 5.48 -3.43 -5.23
N ILE A 130 4.94 -4.65 -5.34
CA ILE A 130 5.69 -5.89 -5.09
C ILE A 130 6.90 -5.98 -6.02
N ILE A 131 6.70 -5.74 -7.32
CA ILE A 131 7.79 -5.76 -8.31
C ILE A 131 8.83 -4.68 -7.98
N GLY A 132 8.37 -3.48 -7.64
CA GLY A 132 9.22 -2.36 -7.25
C GLY A 132 10.09 -2.66 -6.03
N VAL A 133 9.54 -3.28 -4.99
CA VAL A 133 10.29 -3.69 -3.80
C VAL A 133 11.37 -4.72 -4.15
N ILE A 134 11.05 -5.70 -4.98
CA ILE A 134 12.03 -6.72 -5.43
C ILE A 134 13.15 -6.05 -6.24
N ALA A 135 12.80 -5.13 -7.14
CA ALA A 135 13.75 -4.42 -7.98
C ALA A 135 14.61 -3.39 -7.20
N ALA A 136 14.06 -2.81 -6.14
CA ALA A 136 14.73 -1.77 -5.35
C ALA A 136 16.01 -2.29 -4.69
N THR A 137 16.05 -3.55 -4.23
CA THR A 137 17.20 -4.14 -3.55
C THR A 137 18.46 -4.16 -4.41
N PRO A 138 18.47 -4.73 -5.64
CA PRO A 138 19.65 -4.73 -6.49
C PRO A 138 20.04 -3.31 -6.96
N ILE A 139 19.08 -2.43 -7.17
CA ILE A 139 19.34 -1.03 -7.54
C ILE A 139 20.03 -0.30 -6.38
N ALA A 140 19.50 -0.43 -5.16
CA ALA A 140 20.07 0.19 -3.97
C ALA A 140 21.49 -0.31 -3.66
N ASN A 141 21.81 -1.56 -3.99
CA ASN A 141 23.16 -2.11 -3.84
C ASN A 141 24.15 -1.51 -4.85
N LYS A 142 23.69 -1.13 -6.06
CA LYS A 142 24.55 -0.56 -7.11
C LYS A 142 24.78 0.94 -6.94
N ILE A 143 23.74 1.73 -6.71
CA ILE A 143 23.81 3.20 -6.71
C ILE A 143 23.68 3.81 -5.30
N GLY A 144 23.51 2.97 -4.29
CA GLY A 144 23.38 3.37 -2.88
C GLY A 144 21.96 3.70 -2.47
N LYS A 145 21.62 3.38 -1.23
CA LYS A 145 20.26 3.52 -0.66
C LYS A 145 19.71 4.94 -0.74
N LYS A 146 20.55 5.95 -0.47
CA LYS A 146 20.17 7.36 -0.52
C LYS A 146 19.78 7.80 -1.92
N ASN A 147 20.59 7.46 -2.92
CA ASN A 147 20.34 7.87 -4.31
C ASN A 147 19.13 7.14 -4.90
N THR A 148 18.93 5.88 -4.54
CA THR A 148 17.75 5.10 -4.94
C THR A 148 16.47 5.73 -4.38
N PHE A 149 16.46 6.08 -3.09
CA PHE A 149 15.31 6.73 -2.47
C PHE A 149 15.01 8.10 -3.11
N PHE A 150 16.04 8.93 -3.30
CA PHE A 150 15.87 10.24 -3.93
C PHE A 150 15.39 10.11 -5.39
N GLY A 151 15.97 9.20 -6.16
CA GLY A 151 15.60 8.96 -7.56
C GLY A 151 14.16 8.46 -7.69
N SER A 152 13.73 7.53 -6.84
CA SER A 152 12.34 7.04 -6.86
C SER A 152 11.33 8.11 -6.46
N MET A 153 11.63 8.94 -5.45
CA MET A 153 10.76 10.05 -5.06
C MET A 153 10.69 11.14 -6.14
N ALA A 154 11.81 11.47 -6.78
CA ALA A 154 11.84 12.42 -7.90
C ALA A 154 11.02 11.88 -9.09
N MET A 155 11.17 10.60 -9.42
CA MET A 155 10.39 9.96 -10.48
C MET A 155 8.89 9.98 -10.15
N ALA A 156 8.51 9.63 -8.94
CA ALA A 156 7.12 9.67 -8.49
C ALA A 156 6.53 11.09 -8.59
N ALA A 157 7.29 12.13 -8.24
CA ALA A 157 6.86 13.52 -8.37
C ALA A 157 6.65 13.91 -9.85
N VAL A 158 7.57 13.53 -10.73
CA VAL A 158 7.46 13.80 -12.18
C VAL A 158 6.24 13.08 -12.77
N LEU A 159 6.04 11.80 -12.44
CA LEU A 159 4.90 11.02 -12.89
C LEU A 159 3.57 11.62 -12.39
N SER A 160 3.54 12.13 -11.16
CA SER A 160 2.35 12.81 -10.62
C SER A 160 2.01 14.09 -11.38
N VAL A 161 3.02 14.84 -11.84
CA VAL A 161 2.80 16.01 -12.72
C VAL A 161 2.27 15.59 -14.09
N ILE A 162 2.84 14.53 -14.68
CA ILE A 162 2.37 13.99 -15.97
C ILE A 162 0.91 13.50 -15.83
N PHE A 163 0.58 12.86 -14.73
CA PHE A 163 -0.78 12.39 -14.45
C PHE A 163 -1.82 13.52 -14.50
N TYR A 164 -1.44 14.75 -14.12
CA TYR A 164 -2.33 15.92 -14.19
C TYR A 164 -2.78 16.25 -15.63
N PHE A 165 -1.94 15.95 -16.65
CA PHE A 165 -2.25 16.22 -18.05
C PHE A 165 -3.06 15.12 -18.73
N LEU A 166 -3.30 13.98 -18.06
CA LEU A 166 -4.07 12.87 -18.61
C LEU A 166 -5.58 13.20 -18.59
N GLY A 167 -6.25 12.92 -19.71
CA GLY A 167 -7.68 13.14 -19.88
C GLY A 167 -8.52 12.00 -19.28
N LYS A 168 -9.81 12.26 -19.10
CA LYS A 168 -10.79 11.28 -18.57
C LYS A 168 -10.97 10.02 -19.43
N ASN A 169 -10.54 10.06 -20.70
CA ASN A 169 -10.65 8.94 -21.64
C ASN A 169 -9.39 8.05 -21.63
N ASP A 170 -8.30 8.50 -21.00
CA ASP A 170 -6.99 7.84 -21.04
C ASP A 170 -6.82 6.83 -19.89
N VAL A 171 -7.88 6.07 -19.56
CA VAL A 171 -7.91 5.14 -18.45
C VAL A 171 -6.76 4.14 -18.48
N LEU A 172 -6.37 3.66 -19.67
CA LEU A 172 -5.23 2.75 -19.82
C LEU A 172 -3.90 3.45 -19.47
N LEU A 173 -3.69 4.70 -19.92
CA LEU A 173 -2.49 5.46 -19.56
C LEU A 173 -2.45 5.75 -18.07
N ILE A 174 -3.59 6.08 -17.46
CA ILE A 174 -3.72 6.28 -16.02
C ILE A 174 -3.28 5.03 -15.24
N MET A 175 -3.68 3.85 -15.70
CA MET A 175 -3.28 2.58 -15.09
C MET A 175 -1.79 2.27 -15.27
N ILE A 176 -1.21 2.62 -16.41
CA ILE A 176 0.22 2.42 -16.69
C ILE A 176 1.09 3.39 -15.88
N PHE A 177 0.72 4.67 -15.81
CA PHE A 177 1.52 5.67 -15.07
C PHE A 177 1.46 5.53 -13.55
N GLN A 178 0.54 4.74 -13.04
CA GLN A 178 0.49 4.38 -11.63
C GLN A 178 1.59 3.37 -11.26
N VAL A 179 1.93 2.47 -12.17
CA VAL A 179 2.91 1.38 -12.03
C VAL A 179 4.34 1.90 -12.06
#